data_f8d063c1146695add73646c2691a9f5a
#
_entry.id   f8d063c1146695add73646c2691a9f5a
#
_cell.length_a   1.000
_cell.length_b   1.000
_cell.length_c   1.000
_cell.angle_alpha   90.00
_cell.angle_beta   90.00
_cell.angle_gamma   90.00
#
_symmetry.space_group_name_H-M   'P 1'
#
loop_
_entity.id
_entity.type
_entity.pdbx_description
1 polymer ?
#
loop_
_entity_poly.entity_id
_entity_poly.type
_entity_poly.pdbx_seq_one_letter_code
_entity_poly.pdbx_strand_id
1 'polypeptide(L)'
;SKIPRFNNPLYISLDMDGFDPAFSPGVSHPEPGGLSSRQVIDIIQSIKTEVIGADITEYNPDRDFQKMTAFLAAKMMKEIIGKMMEK
;
A
#
# COMPACT_ATOMS: atom_id res chain seq x y z
N SER A 1 1.02 14.09 11.00
CA SER A 1 0.14 13.22 10.25
C SER A 1 -1.32 13.53 10.53
N LYS A 2 -2.14 13.38 9.52
CA LYS A 2 -3.58 13.59 9.62
C LYS A 2 -4.36 12.30 9.80
N ILE A 3 -3.67 11.18 9.96
CA ILE A 3 -4.31 9.89 10.20
C ILE A 3 -4.89 9.90 11.62
N PRO A 4 -6.18 9.62 11.79
CA PRO A 4 -6.75 9.55 13.12
C PRO A 4 -6.19 8.36 13.90
N ARG A 5 -6.14 8.50 15.21
CA ARG A 5 -5.74 7.40 16.07
C ARG A 5 -6.99 6.56 16.38
N PHE A 6 -6.85 5.25 16.23
CA PHE A 6 -7.94 4.31 16.48
C PHE A 6 -7.69 3.57 17.79
N ASN A 7 -8.76 3.24 18.49
CA ASN A 7 -8.67 2.50 19.74
C ASN A 7 -8.58 1.00 19.54
N ASN A 8 -9.02 0.50 18.38
CA ASN A 8 -9.01 -0.92 18.07
C ASN A 8 -7.88 -1.24 17.10
N PRO A 9 -7.36 -2.48 17.11
CA PRO A 9 -6.36 -2.89 16.13
C PRO A 9 -6.86 -2.71 14.70
N LEU A 10 -5.92 -2.47 13.78
CA LEU A 10 -6.22 -2.23 12.37
C LEU A 10 -5.83 -3.41 11.50
N TYR A 11 -6.64 -3.65 10.49
CA TYR A 11 -6.31 -4.50 9.37
C TYR A 11 -6.16 -3.59 8.15
N ILE A 12 -5.03 -3.71 7.43
CA ILE A 12 -4.76 -2.86 6.26
C ILE A 12 -5.08 -3.65 5.00
N SER A 13 -5.99 -3.13 4.19
CA SER A 13 -6.23 -3.65 2.84
C SER A 13 -5.68 -2.65 1.85
N LEU A 14 -4.66 -3.04 1.11
CA LEU A 14 -3.99 -2.17 0.15
C LEU A 14 -4.35 -2.61 -1.26
N ASP A 15 -5.05 -1.72 -1.97
CA ASP A 15 -5.49 -1.94 -3.33
C ASP A 15 -4.47 -1.29 -4.27
N MET A 16 -3.83 -2.10 -5.12
CA MET A 16 -2.76 -1.61 -6.00
C MET A 16 -3.27 -0.63 -7.05
N ASP A 17 -4.57 -0.61 -7.36
CA ASP A 17 -5.10 0.38 -8.28
C ASP A 17 -5.46 1.72 -7.61
N GLY A 18 -5.28 1.83 -6.31
CA GLY A 18 -5.35 3.12 -5.61
C GLY A 18 -4.14 3.99 -5.85
N PHE A 19 -3.02 3.41 -6.33
CA PHE A 19 -1.85 4.17 -6.74
C PHE A 19 -2.05 4.76 -8.13
N ASP A 20 -1.37 5.88 -8.39
CA ASP A 20 -1.29 6.39 -9.76
C ASP A 20 -0.58 5.36 -10.65
N PRO A 21 -1.03 5.17 -11.91
CA PRO A 21 -0.38 4.20 -12.82
C PRO A 21 1.10 4.49 -13.09
N ALA A 22 1.56 5.71 -12.83
CA ALA A 22 3.00 6.00 -12.92
C ALA A 22 3.81 5.19 -11.93
N PHE A 23 3.20 4.72 -10.84
CA PHE A 23 3.85 3.90 -9.80
C PHE A 23 3.39 2.46 -9.84
N SER A 24 2.15 2.23 -10.25
CA SER A 24 1.50 0.91 -10.22
C SER A 24 0.76 0.64 -11.52
N PRO A 25 1.50 0.36 -12.63
CA PRO A 25 0.83 0.08 -13.90
C PRO A 25 0.22 -1.31 -13.98
N GLY A 26 0.66 -2.25 -13.14
CA GLY A 26 0.23 -3.65 -13.19
C GLY A 26 -1.10 -3.90 -12.50
N VAL A 27 -2.15 -3.23 -12.98
CA VAL A 27 -3.50 -3.37 -12.47
C VAL A 27 -4.47 -3.44 -13.64
N SER A 28 -5.66 -4.01 -13.38
CA SER A 28 -6.67 -4.18 -14.44
C SER A 28 -7.39 -2.89 -14.79
N HIS A 29 -7.49 -1.96 -13.85
CA HIS A 29 -8.23 -0.70 -14.02
C HIS A 29 -7.38 0.49 -13.60
N PRO A 30 -6.31 0.81 -14.37
CA PRO A 30 -5.45 1.95 -14.03
C PRO A 30 -6.21 3.26 -14.20
N GLU A 31 -6.04 4.16 -13.24
CA GLU A 31 -6.71 5.46 -13.26
C GLU A 31 -5.75 6.55 -12.82
N PRO A 32 -5.46 7.53 -13.69
CA PRO A 32 -4.60 8.65 -13.33
C PRO A 32 -5.17 9.47 -12.18
N GLY A 33 -4.31 10.08 -11.40
CA GLY A 33 -4.73 10.89 -10.27
C GLY A 33 -4.72 10.16 -8.95
N GLY A 34 -4.18 8.94 -8.92
CA GLY A 34 -4.06 8.17 -7.70
C GLY A 34 -2.88 8.61 -6.83
N LEU A 35 -2.63 7.83 -5.79
CA LEU A 35 -1.60 8.14 -4.80
C LEU A 35 -0.20 7.77 -5.31
N SER A 36 0.81 8.52 -4.86
CA SER A 36 2.19 8.17 -5.11
C SER A 36 2.67 7.13 -4.11
N SER A 37 3.78 6.46 -4.43
CA SER A 37 4.39 5.51 -3.50
C SER A 37 4.79 6.22 -2.20
N ARG A 38 5.32 7.44 -2.29
CA ARG A 38 5.73 8.21 -1.11
C ARG A 38 4.53 8.54 -0.21
N GLN A 39 3.41 8.92 -0.81
CA GLN A 39 2.21 9.24 -0.03
C GLN A 39 1.73 8.03 0.77
N VAL A 40 1.72 6.84 0.16
CA VAL A 40 1.25 5.63 0.84
C VAL A 40 2.23 5.20 1.92
N ILE A 41 3.53 5.27 1.66
CA ILE A 41 4.55 4.98 2.68
C ILE A 41 4.37 5.90 3.89
N ASP A 42 4.17 7.20 3.64
CA ASP A 42 3.99 8.16 4.72
C ASP A 42 2.73 7.85 5.54
N ILE A 43 1.65 7.44 4.87
CA ILE A 43 0.43 7.04 5.55
C ILE A 43 0.70 5.84 6.46
N ILE A 44 1.35 4.80 5.93
CA ILE A 44 1.65 3.59 6.70
C ILE A 44 2.52 3.93 7.91
N GLN A 45 3.57 4.71 7.69
CA GLN A 45 4.49 5.08 8.78
C GLN A 45 3.84 5.95 9.83
N SER A 46 2.75 6.64 9.48
CA SER A 46 2.02 7.53 10.40
C SER A 46 1.04 6.79 11.30
N ILE A 47 0.77 5.51 11.05
CA ILE A 47 -0.19 4.75 11.84
C ILE A 47 0.34 4.59 13.27
N LYS A 48 -0.50 4.92 14.24
CA LYS A 48 -0.15 4.84 15.68
C LYS A 48 -0.83 3.68 16.38
N THR A 49 -1.73 2.98 15.70
CA THR A 49 -2.49 1.87 16.25
C THR A 49 -1.82 0.57 15.83
N GLU A 50 -2.00 -0.47 16.64
CA GLU A 50 -1.49 -1.79 16.33
C GLU A 50 -2.09 -2.30 15.01
N VAL A 51 -1.23 -2.83 14.13
CA VAL A 51 -1.65 -3.45 12.87
C VAL A 51 -1.56 -4.97 13.05
N ILE A 52 -2.67 -5.65 12.88
CA ILE A 52 -2.78 -7.10 13.16
C ILE A 52 -2.80 -7.96 11.91
N GLY A 53 -2.95 -7.35 10.74
CA GLY A 53 -2.95 -8.09 9.49
C GLY A 53 -3.08 -7.17 8.31
N ALA A 54 -2.88 -7.72 7.12
CA ALA A 54 -2.96 -6.94 5.90
C ALA A 54 -3.16 -7.85 4.69
N ASP A 55 -3.70 -7.26 3.62
CA ASP A 55 -3.66 -7.90 2.30
C ASP A 55 -3.32 -6.87 1.24
N ILE A 56 -2.89 -7.37 0.09
CA ILE A 56 -2.61 -6.55 -1.08
C ILE A 56 -3.39 -7.17 -2.24
N THR A 57 -4.22 -6.36 -2.89
CA THR A 57 -5.15 -6.82 -3.91
C THR A 57 -4.97 -6.05 -5.22
N GLU A 58 -5.63 -6.51 -6.26
CA GLU A 58 -5.74 -5.88 -7.58
C GLU A 58 -4.43 -5.79 -8.36
N TYR A 59 -3.45 -6.64 -8.02
CA TYR A 59 -2.24 -6.76 -8.84
C TYR A 59 -2.52 -7.64 -10.06
N ASN A 60 -2.18 -7.12 -11.23
CA ASN A 60 -2.30 -7.87 -12.48
C ASN A 60 -0.92 -7.94 -13.14
N PRO A 61 -0.22 -9.09 -13.03
CA PRO A 61 1.13 -9.21 -13.58
C PRO A 61 1.18 -9.09 -15.10
N ASP A 62 0.09 -9.42 -15.80
CA ASP A 62 0.04 -9.34 -17.26
C ASP A 62 0.09 -7.89 -17.76
N ARG A 63 -0.24 -6.94 -16.90
CA ARG A 63 -0.22 -5.52 -17.23
C ARG A 63 0.96 -4.78 -16.61
N ASP A 64 1.81 -5.48 -15.89
CA ASP A 64 2.91 -4.81 -15.20
C ASP A 64 4.04 -4.49 -16.19
N PHE A 65 4.70 -3.36 -15.97
CA PHE A 65 5.83 -2.92 -16.77
C PHE A 65 7.11 -3.19 -15.99
N GLN A 66 7.94 -4.09 -16.51
CA GLN A 66 9.24 -4.43 -15.91
C GLN A 66 9.15 -4.72 -14.40
N LYS A 67 8.03 -5.31 -13.98
CA LYS A 67 7.77 -5.67 -12.59
C LYS A 67 7.71 -4.49 -11.63
N MET A 68 7.44 -3.28 -12.13
CA MET A 68 7.34 -2.07 -11.30
C MET A 68 6.32 -2.25 -10.18
N THR A 69 5.13 -2.77 -10.53
CA THR A 69 4.06 -2.93 -9.53
C THR A 69 4.41 -4.03 -8.54
N ALA A 70 5.06 -5.10 -9.00
CA ALA A 70 5.50 -6.17 -8.11
C ALA A 70 6.51 -5.65 -7.08
N PHE A 71 7.47 -4.84 -7.51
CA PHE A 71 8.44 -4.24 -6.59
C PHE A 71 7.76 -3.27 -5.63
N LEU A 72 6.80 -2.49 -6.12
CA LEU A 72 6.03 -1.59 -5.27
C LEU A 72 5.25 -2.36 -4.20
N ALA A 73 4.55 -3.42 -4.61
CA ALA A 73 3.81 -4.26 -3.68
C ALA A 73 4.73 -4.86 -2.62
N ALA A 74 5.92 -5.33 -3.02
CA ALA A 74 6.89 -5.87 -2.09
C ALA A 74 7.37 -4.82 -1.09
N LYS A 75 7.60 -3.59 -1.56
CA LYS A 75 8.00 -2.48 -0.68
C LYS A 75 6.90 -2.16 0.31
N MET A 76 5.64 -2.11 -0.14
CA MET A 76 4.52 -1.84 0.74
C MET A 76 4.36 -2.94 1.79
N MET A 77 4.52 -4.20 1.39
CA MET A 77 4.47 -5.32 2.32
C MET A 77 5.54 -5.19 3.39
N LYS A 78 6.75 -4.80 3.01
CA LYS A 78 7.85 -4.58 3.95
C LYS A 78 7.51 -3.48 4.96
N GLU A 79 6.92 -2.37 4.49
CA GLU A 79 6.51 -1.28 5.38
C GLU A 79 5.41 -1.72 6.34
N ILE A 80 4.45 -2.48 5.85
CA ILE A 80 3.34 -2.97 6.68
C ILE A 80 3.85 -3.97 7.73
N ILE A 81 4.71 -4.89 7.33
CA ILE A 81 5.29 -5.88 8.25
C ILE A 81 6.09 -5.16 9.33
N GLY A 82 6.88 -4.15 8.95
CA GLY A 82 7.63 -3.34 9.92
C GLY A 82 6.70 -2.69 10.93
N LYS A 83 5.56 -2.20 10.47
CA LYS A 83 4.56 -1.59 11.34
C LYS A 83 3.93 -2.61 12.28
N MET A 84 3.65 -3.83 11.79
CA MET A 84 3.08 -4.90 12.60
C MET A 84 4.02 -5.35 13.72
N MET A 85 5.32 -5.20 13.51
CA MET A 85 6.32 -5.60 14.50
C MET A 85 6.59 -4.53 15.55
N GLU A 86 6.05 -3.33 15.40
CA GLU A 86 6.15 -2.28 16.41
C GLU A 86 5.28 -2.63 17.62
N LYS A 87 5.78 -2.31 18.78
CA LYS A 87 5.07 -2.54 20.04
C LYS A 87 4.60 -1.23 20.66
#